data_3e246c8e1b574bedf204e2b0e6269afc
#
_entry.id   3e246c8e1b574bedf204e2b0e6269afc
#
_cell.length_a   1.000
_cell.length_b   1.000
_cell.length_c   1.000
_cell.angle_alpha   90.00
_cell.angle_beta   90.00
_cell.angle_gamma   90.00
#
_symmetry.space_group_name_H-M   'P 1'
#
loop_
_entity.id
_entity.type
_entity.pdbx_description
1 polymer ?
#
loop_
_entity_poly.entity_id
_entity_poly.type
_entity_poly.pdbx_seq_one_letter_code
_entity_poly.pdbx_strand_id
1 'polypeptide(L)'
;PERWRERYNTALAEGMEPLVDATLQRWFKPAFRSSGNPVVGRIVDMIKATDPRGYAECARILEVTDLNPVLPQISCPSLVIAGAHDPSTPPSRGQELVDSIPGASMASLDAAHMSCVEDPGGFASLVRNFAANCT
;
A
#
# COMPACT_ATOMS: atom_id res chain seq x y z
N PRO A 1 1.76 -14.88 -3.65
CA PRO A 1 3.08 -15.42 -3.27
C PRO A 1 4.13 -15.20 -4.37
N GLU A 2 3.87 -15.64 -5.61
CA GLU A 2 4.82 -15.63 -6.73
C GLU A 2 5.41 -14.24 -7.03
N ARG A 3 4.58 -13.20 -7.07
CA ARG A 3 5.04 -11.80 -7.28
C ARG A 3 6.04 -11.31 -6.22
N TRP A 4 5.96 -11.81 -4.99
CA TRP A 4 6.92 -11.44 -3.93
C TRP A 4 8.24 -12.17 -4.11
N ARG A 5 8.20 -13.42 -4.56
CA ARG A 5 9.40 -14.20 -4.91
C ARG A 5 10.18 -13.59 -6.08
N GLU A 6 9.48 -13.13 -7.12
CA GLU A 6 10.11 -12.42 -8.23
C GLU A 6 10.83 -11.16 -7.76
N ARG A 7 10.16 -10.33 -6.93
CA ARG A 7 10.77 -9.11 -6.36
C ARG A 7 11.96 -9.41 -5.45
N TYR A 8 11.86 -10.46 -4.64
CA TYR A 8 12.98 -10.95 -3.83
C TYR A 8 14.20 -11.26 -4.69
N ASN A 9 14.00 -12.06 -5.74
CA ASN A 9 15.08 -12.48 -6.64
C ASN A 9 15.68 -11.27 -7.38
N THR A 10 14.84 -10.38 -7.93
CA THR A 10 15.29 -9.17 -8.64
C THR A 10 16.10 -8.26 -7.73
N ALA A 11 15.63 -8.00 -6.52
CA ALA A 11 16.34 -7.14 -5.57
C ALA A 11 17.75 -7.68 -5.23
N LEU A 12 17.86 -8.99 -5.02
CA LEU A 12 19.16 -9.60 -4.70
C LEU A 12 20.12 -9.67 -5.89
N ALA A 13 19.59 -9.91 -7.10
CA ALA A 13 20.42 -10.10 -8.29
C ALA A 13 20.80 -8.77 -8.97
N GLU A 14 19.89 -7.79 -9.01
CA GLU A 14 19.98 -6.60 -9.84
C GLU A 14 19.84 -5.29 -9.04
N GLY A 15 19.51 -5.38 -7.74
CA GLY A 15 19.28 -4.22 -6.89
C GLY A 15 17.86 -3.65 -7.06
N MET A 16 17.67 -2.38 -6.63
CA MET A 16 16.35 -1.75 -6.56
C MET A 16 15.91 -1.06 -7.86
N GLU A 17 16.84 -0.73 -8.74
CA GLU A 17 16.56 0.02 -9.98
C GLU A 17 15.49 -0.63 -10.87
N PRO A 18 15.55 -1.95 -11.17
CA PRO A 18 14.55 -2.61 -12.02
C PRO A 18 13.14 -2.63 -11.40
N LEU A 19 13.03 -2.42 -10.09
CA LEU A 19 11.75 -2.44 -9.39
C LEU A 19 11.01 -1.08 -9.43
N VAL A 20 11.68 0.01 -9.82
CA VAL A 20 11.16 1.38 -9.75
C VAL A 20 9.88 1.54 -10.57
N ASP A 21 9.95 1.30 -11.88
CA ASP A 21 8.83 1.57 -12.79
C ASP A 21 7.59 0.77 -12.43
N ALA A 22 7.74 -0.53 -12.20
CA ALA A 22 6.63 -1.39 -11.82
C ALA A 22 6.04 -1.00 -10.45
N THR A 23 6.83 -0.43 -9.54
CA THR A 23 6.36 0.08 -8.26
C THR A 23 5.57 1.36 -8.43
N LEU A 24 6.08 2.33 -9.20
CA LEU A 24 5.36 3.57 -9.48
C LEU A 24 4.03 3.33 -10.20
N GLN A 25 3.98 2.37 -11.13
CA GLN A 25 2.75 2.00 -11.85
C GLN A 25 1.66 1.47 -10.91
N ARG A 26 2.03 0.78 -9.86
CA ARG A 26 1.08 0.28 -8.84
C ARG A 26 0.70 1.35 -7.82
N TRP A 27 1.65 2.21 -7.46
CA TRP A 27 1.49 3.15 -6.36
C TRP A 27 0.68 4.37 -6.73
N PHE A 28 0.74 4.81 -8.01
CA PHE A 28 0.12 6.07 -8.46
C PHE A 28 -0.65 5.91 -9.75
N LYS A 29 -1.73 6.68 -9.87
CA LYS A 29 -2.45 6.83 -11.14
C LYS A 29 -1.52 7.40 -12.23
N PRO A 30 -1.75 7.07 -13.53
CA PRO A 30 -0.95 7.63 -14.64
C PRO A 30 -0.87 9.16 -14.61
N ALA A 31 -2.00 9.84 -14.38
CA ALA A 31 -2.07 11.29 -14.31
C ALA A 31 -1.20 11.87 -13.18
N PHE A 32 -1.13 11.23 -12.02
CA PHE A 32 -0.28 11.67 -10.92
C PHE A 32 1.21 11.49 -11.24
N ARG A 33 1.57 10.35 -11.85
CA ARG A 33 2.96 10.07 -12.28
C ARG A 33 3.48 11.10 -13.30
N SER A 34 2.62 11.55 -14.22
CA SER A 34 2.97 12.53 -15.26
C SER A 34 2.74 14.00 -14.85
N SER A 35 2.28 14.26 -13.63
CA SER A 35 1.92 15.61 -13.16
C SER A 35 3.10 16.57 -12.96
N GLY A 36 4.33 16.05 -12.95
CA GLY A 36 5.52 16.82 -12.57
C GLY A 36 5.61 17.08 -11.05
N ASN A 37 4.77 16.46 -10.22
CA ASN A 37 4.83 16.62 -8.78
C ASN A 37 6.19 16.13 -8.25
N PRO A 38 6.96 16.96 -7.55
CA PRO A 38 8.30 16.62 -7.07
C PRO A 38 8.32 15.45 -6.08
N VAL A 39 7.19 15.09 -5.48
CA VAL A 39 7.09 13.91 -4.60
C VAL A 39 7.37 12.61 -5.35
N VAL A 40 7.03 12.53 -6.63
CA VAL A 40 7.29 11.33 -7.45
C VAL A 40 8.80 11.09 -7.57
N GLY A 41 9.58 12.15 -7.86
CA GLY A 41 11.04 12.07 -7.90
C GLY A 41 11.66 11.63 -6.56
N ARG A 42 11.20 12.23 -5.46
CA ARG A 42 11.65 11.82 -4.11
C ARG A 42 11.36 10.35 -3.79
N ILE A 43 10.23 9.82 -4.26
CA ILE A 43 9.88 8.41 -4.07
C ILE A 43 10.78 7.51 -4.93
N VAL A 44 11.09 7.91 -6.15
CA VAL A 44 12.07 7.20 -6.99
C VAL A 44 13.41 7.11 -6.28
N ASP A 45 13.92 8.22 -5.76
CA ASP A 45 15.19 8.28 -5.03
C ASP A 45 15.16 7.39 -3.78
N MET A 46 14.06 7.41 -3.05
CA MET A 46 13.85 6.57 -1.87
C MET A 46 13.86 5.07 -2.23
N ILE A 47 13.18 4.67 -3.29
CA ILE A 47 13.18 3.27 -3.74
C ILE A 47 14.61 2.84 -4.12
N LYS A 48 15.32 3.66 -4.90
CA LYS A 48 16.70 3.37 -5.32
C LYS A 48 17.68 3.29 -4.15
N ALA A 49 17.49 4.12 -3.13
CA ALA A 49 18.33 4.16 -1.93
C ALA A 49 18.00 3.03 -0.92
N THR A 50 16.93 2.28 -1.13
CA THR A 50 16.56 1.16 -0.24
C THR A 50 17.60 0.04 -0.34
N ASP A 51 18.03 -0.49 0.81
CA ASP A 51 18.93 -1.66 0.83
C ASP A 51 18.25 -2.87 0.17
N PRO A 52 18.83 -3.44 -0.92
CA PRO A 52 18.22 -4.54 -1.64
C PRO A 52 18.03 -5.80 -0.79
N ARG A 53 18.94 -6.06 0.16
CA ARG A 53 18.83 -7.21 1.06
C ARG A 53 17.69 -7.04 2.05
N GLY A 54 17.59 -5.86 2.67
CA GLY A 54 16.49 -5.54 3.56
C GLY A 54 15.14 -5.61 2.86
N TYR A 55 15.04 -5.08 1.63
CA TYR A 55 13.84 -5.20 0.81
C TYR A 55 13.49 -6.66 0.49
N ALA A 56 14.47 -7.46 0.10
CA ALA A 56 14.27 -8.87 -0.23
C ALA A 56 13.73 -9.65 0.98
N GLU A 57 14.30 -9.46 2.18
CA GLU A 57 13.78 -10.15 3.38
C GLU A 57 12.34 -9.73 3.72
N CYS A 58 11.99 -8.46 3.56
CA CYS A 58 10.61 -8.01 3.69
C CYS A 58 9.68 -8.68 2.65
N ALA A 59 10.11 -8.78 1.39
CA ALA A 59 9.36 -9.45 0.34
C ALA A 59 9.13 -10.94 0.65
N ARG A 60 10.14 -11.61 1.23
CA ARG A 60 10.04 -13.00 1.68
C ARG A 60 9.03 -13.18 2.81
N ILE A 61 9.04 -12.28 3.78
CA ILE A 61 8.04 -12.31 4.86
C ILE A 61 6.63 -12.21 4.27
N LEU A 62 6.41 -11.25 3.35
CA LEU A 62 5.12 -11.08 2.69
C LEU A 62 4.70 -12.27 1.80
N GLU A 63 5.66 -13.03 1.27
CA GLU A 63 5.38 -14.25 0.50
C GLU A 63 4.72 -15.34 1.36
N VAL A 64 5.17 -15.48 2.61
CA VAL A 64 4.80 -16.61 3.47
C VAL A 64 3.81 -16.26 4.58
N THR A 65 3.58 -14.96 4.83
CA THR A 65 2.71 -14.54 5.93
C THR A 65 1.24 -14.61 5.52
N ASP A 66 0.44 -15.28 6.34
CA ASP A 66 -1.02 -15.24 6.29
C ASP A 66 -1.56 -14.71 7.63
N LEU A 67 -2.17 -13.54 7.60
CA LEU A 67 -2.80 -12.90 8.76
C LEU A 67 -4.31 -13.10 8.83
N ASN A 68 -4.93 -13.76 7.85
CA ASN A 68 -6.37 -13.98 7.85
C ASN A 68 -6.89 -14.62 9.15
N PRO A 69 -6.19 -15.60 9.78
CA PRO A 69 -6.66 -16.22 11.02
C PRO A 69 -6.72 -15.25 12.24
N VAL A 70 -6.02 -14.12 12.19
CA VAL A 70 -6.00 -13.15 13.30
C VAL A 70 -6.97 -12.00 13.11
N LEU A 71 -7.49 -11.76 11.89
CA LEU A 71 -8.41 -10.67 11.61
C LEU A 71 -9.67 -10.67 12.51
N PRO A 72 -10.33 -11.82 12.78
CA PRO A 72 -11.49 -11.86 13.66
C PRO A 72 -11.18 -11.54 15.12
N GLN A 73 -9.91 -11.52 15.52
CA GLN A 73 -9.47 -11.23 16.88
C GLN A 73 -9.20 -9.73 17.11
N ILE A 74 -9.25 -8.92 16.07
CA ILE A 74 -9.08 -7.46 16.17
C ILE A 74 -10.35 -6.89 16.80
N SER A 75 -10.20 -6.33 18.01
CA SER A 75 -11.31 -5.78 18.80
C SER A 75 -11.30 -4.25 18.87
N CYS A 76 -10.25 -3.60 18.38
CA CYS A 76 -10.18 -2.14 18.34
C CYS A 76 -10.96 -1.59 17.12
N PRO A 77 -11.47 -0.34 17.21
CA PRO A 77 -12.03 0.34 16.06
C PRO A 77 -11.06 0.32 14.88
N SER A 78 -11.55 -0.02 13.69
CA SER A 78 -10.71 -0.22 12.50
C SER A 78 -11.30 0.49 11.29
N LEU A 79 -10.48 1.24 10.57
CA LEU A 79 -10.82 1.89 9.30
C LEU A 79 -9.92 1.38 8.19
N VAL A 80 -10.51 0.83 7.14
CA VAL A 80 -9.82 0.46 5.91
C VAL A 80 -9.96 1.61 4.91
N ILE A 81 -8.84 2.18 4.47
CA ILE A 81 -8.83 3.22 3.43
C ILE A 81 -8.33 2.60 2.14
N ALA A 82 -9.19 2.50 1.14
CA ALA A 82 -8.88 1.93 -0.16
C ALA A 82 -8.67 3.01 -1.22
N GLY A 83 -7.66 2.84 -2.07
CA GLY A 83 -7.57 3.58 -3.32
C GLY A 83 -8.51 2.97 -4.37
N ALA A 84 -9.40 3.77 -4.96
CA ALA A 84 -10.37 3.29 -5.94
C ALA A 84 -9.72 2.68 -7.18
N HIS A 85 -8.47 3.08 -7.48
CA HIS A 85 -7.68 2.65 -8.63
C HIS A 85 -6.47 1.80 -8.26
N ASP A 86 -6.45 1.23 -7.05
CA ASP A 86 -5.33 0.41 -6.58
C ASP A 86 -5.29 -0.97 -7.28
N PRO A 87 -4.29 -1.25 -8.12
CA PRO A 87 -4.17 -2.55 -8.78
C PRO A 87 -3.52 -3.63 -7.90
N SER A 88 -2.93 -3.23 -6.77
CA SER A 88 -2.22 -4.15 -5.85
C SER A 88 -3.16 -4.75 -4.82
N THR A 89 -3.94 -3.89 -4.18
CA THR A 89 -4.96 -4.21 -3.19
C THR A 89 -6.25 -3.47 -3.56
N PRO A 90 -6.99 -3.96 -4.56
CA PRO A 90 -8.20 -3.29 -5.05
C PRO A 90 -9.26 -3.20 -3.94
N PRO A 91 -10.27 -2.31 -4.08
CA PRO A 91 -11.30 -2.11 -3.05
C PRO A 91 -11.98 -3.39 -2.56
N SER A 92 -12.09 -4.42 -3.41
CA SER A 92 -12.59 -5.74 -3.02
C SER A 92 -11.77 -6.40 -1.91
N ARG A 93 -10.44 -6.20 -1.91
CA ARG A 93 -9.57 -6.69 -0.81
C ARG A 93 -9.77 -5.89 0.47
N GLY A 94 -10.05 -4.60 0.34
CA GLY A 94 -10.47 -3.77 1.48
C GLY A 94 -11.79 -4.26 2.08
N GLN A 95 -12.75 -4.64 1.24
CA GLN A 95 -14.02 -5.21 1.69
C GLN A 95 -13.83 -6.54 2.43
N GLU A 96 -12.96 -7.42 1.94
CA GLU A 96 -12.62 -8.68 2.63
C GLU A 96 -12.07 -8.43 4.05
N LEU A 97 -11.28 -7.37 4.25
CA LEU A 97 -10.81 -6.97 5.60
C LEU A 97 -11.97 -6.51 6.47
N VAL A 98 -12.87 -5.67 5.94
CA VAL A 98 -14.05 -5.19 6.68
C VAL A 98 -14.96 -6.34 7.08
N ASP A 99 -15.17 -7.29 6.18
CA ASP A 99 -16.01 -8.47 6.45
C ASP A 99 -15.37 -9.41 7.50
N SER A 100 -14.04 -9.36 7.64
CA SER A 100 -13.28 -10.23 8.54
C SER A 100 -12.99 -9.62 9.92
N ILE A 101 -12.97 -8.29 10.02
CA ILE A 101 -12.66 -7.56 11.27
C ILE A 101 -13.96 -7.04 11.90
N PRO A 102 -14.35 -7.50 13.10
CA PRO A 102 -15.57 -7.04 13.74
C PRO A 102 -15.64 -5.51 13.91
N GLY A 103 -16.69 -4.89 13.41
CA GLY A 103 -16.91 -3.45 13.55
C GLY A 103 -16.01 -2.57 12.68
N ALA A 104 -15.25 -3.13 11.75
CA ALA A 104 -14.46 -2.34 10.81
C ALA A 104 -15.35 -1.58 9.81
N SER A 105 -14.86 -0.43 9.36
CA SER A 105 -15.47 0.38 8.32
C SER A 105 -14.53 0.62 7.15
N MET A 106 -15.07 0.98 5.98
CA MET A 106 -14.28 1.29 4.81
C MET A 106 -14.56 2.70 4.28
N ALA A 107 -13.52 3.37 3.83
CA ALA A 107 -13.59 4.58 3.03
C ALA A 107 -12.75 4.42 1.76
N SER A 108 -13.11 5.14 0.70
CA SER A 108 -12.38 5.10 -0.57
C SER A 108 -11.93 6.49 -0.97
N LEU A 109 -10.73 6.57 -1.58
CA LEU A 109 -10.19 7.78 -2.19
C LEU A 109 -10.00 7.57 -3.69
N ASP A 110 -10.14 8.64 -4.48
CA ASP A 110 -9.84 8.63 -5.92
C ASP A 110 -8.32 8.63 -6.14
N ALA A 111 -7.68 7.54 -5.74
CA ALA A 111 -6.23 7.34 -5.74
C ALA A 111 -5.88 5.89 -6.06
N ALA A 112 -4.60 5.63 -6.33
CA ALA A 112 -4.06 4.28 -6.39
C ALA A 112 -3.54 3.82 -5.01
N HIS A 113 -2.53 2.96 -4.96
CA HIS A 113 -2.04 2.33 -3.72
C HIS A 113 -1.50 3.32 -2.68
N MET A 114 -0.80 4.36 -3.11
CA MET A 114 -0.25 5.40 -2.22
C MET A 114 -1.22 6.57 -2.06
N SER A 115 -2.45 6.27 -1.65
CA SER A 115 -3.52 7.27 -1.50
C SER A 115 -3.16 8.42 -0.55
N CYS A 116 -2.37 8.15 0.50
CA CYS A 116 -1.87 9.19 1.41
C CYS A 116 -0.92 10.20 0.75
N VAL A 117 -0.31 9.85 -0.38
CA VAL A 117 0.57 10.72 -1.16
C VAL A 117 -0.18 11.37 -2.33
N GLU A 118 -1.07 10.63 -2.99
CA GLU A 118 -1.87 11.14 -4.10
C GLU A 118 -2.92 12.15 -3.66
N ASP A 119 -3.58 11.88 -2.54
CA ASP A 119 -4.59 12.76 -1.91
C ASP A 119 -4.33 12.90 -0.40
N PRO A 120 -3.30 13.64 0.00
CA PRO A 120 -2.96 13.80 1.42
C PRO A 120 -4.04 14.51 2.22
N GLY A 121 -4.81 15.40 1.59
CA GLY A 121 -5.90 16.12 2.22
C GLY A 121 -7.09 15.23 2.55
N GLY A 122 -7.55 14.47 1.57
CA GLY A 122 -8.61 13.48 1.73
C GLY A 122 -8.23 12.39 2.74
N PHE A 123 -7.02 11.85 2.61
CA PHE A 123 -6.51 10.84 3.54
C PHE A 123 -6.48 11.35 4.99
N ALA A 124 -5.89 12.52 5.23
CA ALA A 124 -5.81 13.12 6.55
C ALA A 124 -7.21 13.45 7.13
N SER A 125 -8.18 13.82 6.30
CA SER A 125 -9.55 14.07 6.73
C SER A 125 -10.25 12.80 7.19
N LEU A 126 -10.10 11.69 6.45
CA LEU A 126 -10.63 10.38 6.84
C LEU A 126 -10.06 9.92 8.18
N VAL A 127 -8.73 10.01 8.35
CA VAL A 127 -8.06 9.63 9.60
C VAL A 127 -8.54 10.47 10.77
N ARG A 128 -8.61 11.82 10.62
CA ARG A 128 -9.10 12.71 11.69
C ARG A 128 -10.54 12.42 12.08
N ASN A 129 -11.41 12.24 11.09
CA ASN A 129 -12.83 11.95 11.35
C ASN A 129 -12.99 10.60 12.06
N PHE A 130 -12.25 9.59 11.64
CA PHE A 130 -12.27 8.29 12.30
C PHE A 130 -11.78 8.40 13.74
N ALA A 131 -10.62 9.03 13.97
CA ALA A 131 -10.05 9.18 15.30
C ALA A 131 -10.97 9.95 16.27
N ALA A 132 -11.69 10.98 15.78
CA ALA A 132 -12.65 11.73 16.59
C ALA A 132 -13.86 10.90 17.04
N ASN A 133 -14.17 9.79 16.37
CA ASN A 133 -15.29 8.90 16.68
C ASN A 133 -14.85 7.62 17.43
N CYS A 134 -13.58 7.47 17.74
CA CYS A 134 -13.01 6.33 18.49
C CYS A 134 -13.00 6.58 20.03
N THR A 135 -14.03 7.24 20.57
CA THR A 135 -14.13 7.50 22.02
C THR A 135 -14.98 6.45 22.73
#